data_305120cdd0fc508ec016f346c83c9dd9
#
_entry.id   305120cdd0fc508ec016f346c83c9dd9
#
_cell.length_a   1.000
_cell.length_b   1.000
_cell.length_c   1.000
_cell.angle_alpha   90.00
_cell.angle_beta   90.00
_cell.angle_gamma   90.00
#
_symmetry.space_group_name_H-M   'P 1'
#
loop_
_entity.id
_entity.type
_entity.pdbx_description
1 polymer ?
#
loop_
_entity_poly.entity_id
_entity_poly.type
_entity_poly.pdbx_seq_one_letter_code
_entity_poly.pdbx_strand_id
1 'polypeptide(L)'
;DPFGSRDRKMSSYLLEEDDGREERTGYLYLEFKRKETENYLTIGMGIRARRGKPLDKWYFSLTDGRRVGADFFLYKETNEKVTLSKKELENRIAAGGQVFDRQADYMEYVNRQIFGFDTVEEYKEMIDLLIQLRTPKLSKDFKPSVINDILSDSLQPLSDDDLRPMSDAIENMDQMTMNLKSRREAQ
;
A
#
# COMPACT_ATOMS: atom_id res chain seq x y z
N ASP A 1 -10.17 10.98 4.07
CA ASP A 1 -11.16 9.91 4.09
C ASP A 1 -12.43 10.40 3.41
N PRO A 2 -12.72 9.99 2.15
CA PRO A 2 -13.93 10.42 1.43
C PRO A 2 -15.21 9.88 2.06
N PHE A 3 -15.12 8.92 2.96
CA PHE A 3 -16.24 8.25 3.64
C PHE A 3 -16.26 8.51 5.15
N GLY A 4 -15.37 9.37 5.65
CA GLY A 4 -15.34 9.76 7.05
C GLY A 4 -16.61 10.47 7.46
N SER A 5 -17.23 10.08 8.58
CA SER A 5 -18.30 10.86 9.18
C SER A 5 -17.79 12.27 9.55
N ARG A 6 -18.68 13.26 9.66
CA ARG A 6 -18.31 14.61 10.10
C ARG A 6 -17.55 14.60 11.44
N ASP A 7 -17.80 13.59 12.27
CA ASP A 7 -17.21 13.43 13.60
C ASP A 7 -15.82 12.78 13.59
N ARG A 8 -15.34 12.26 12.42
CA ARG A 8 -14.05 11.61 12.28
C ARG A 8 -13.14 12.35 11.29
N LYS A 9 -12.88 13.60 11.56
CA LYS A 9 -11.88 14.34 10.79
C LYS A 9 -10.49 13.86 11.16
N MET A 10 -9.60 13.76 10.18
CA MET A 10 -8.20 13.36 10.40
C MET A 10 -7.49 14.26 11.41
N SER A 11 -7.86 15.55 11.48
CA SER A 11 -7.37 16.49 12.50
C SER A 11 -7.72 16.07 13.92
N SER A 12 -8.89 15.47 14.13
CA SER A 12 -9.35 15.04 15.46
C SER A 12 -8.58 13.85 16.03
N TYR A 13 -7.92 13.06 15.18
CA TYR A 13 -7.01 12.00 15.63
C TYR A 13 -5.66 12.54 16.11
N LEU A 14 -5.28 13.73 15.68
CA LEU A 14 -4.00 14.34 16.03
C LEU A 14 -4.15 15.40 17.11
N LEU A 15 -5.25 16.16 17.08
CA LEU A 15 -5.55 17.23 18.05
C LEU A 15 -6.90 16.93 18.69
N GLU A 16 -6.89 16.46 19.91
CA GLU A 16 -8.10 16.35 20.75
C GLU A 16 -8.46 17.74 21.29
N GLU A 17 -9.76 17.98 21.50
CA GLU A 17 -10.24 19.29 21.95
C GLU A 17 -9.65 19.71 23.30
N ASP A 18 -9.35 18.74 24.16
CA ASP A 18 -8.89 18.94 25.55
C ASP A 18 -7.35 18.87 25.72
N ASP A 19 -6.59 18.57 24.66
CA ASP A 19 -5.13 18.32 24.75
C ASP A 19 -4.30 19.61 24.94
N GLY A 20 -4.88 20.81 24.80
CA GLY A 20 -4.18 22.09 24.97
C GLY A 20 -3.03 22.34 23.99
N ARG A 21 -2.76 21.40 23.08
CA ARG A 21 -1.69 21.50 22.10
C ARG A 21 -2.16 22.26 20.86
N GLU A 22 -1.32 23.18 20.40
CA GLU A 22 -1.59 23.98 19.20
C GLU A 22 -1.21 23.26 17.91
N GLU A 23 -0.29 22.31 17.98
CA GLU A 23 0.26 21.59 16.83
C GLU A 23 0.62 20.15 17.20
N ARG A 24 0.34 19.21 16.27
CA ARG A 24 0.81 17.83 16.38
C ARG A 24 1.13 17.26 15.01
N THR A 25 2.25 16.53 14.93
CA THR A 25 2.67 15.78 13.74
C THR A 25 2.58 14.28 14.01
N GLY A 26 2.03 13.54 13.05
CA GLY A 26 1.96 12.09 13.09
C GLY A 26 2.40 11.49 11.76
N TYR A 27 2.80 10.21 11.80
CA TYR A 27 3.18 9.44 10.64
C TYR A 27 2.37 8.16 10.53
N LEU A 28 1.98 7.84 9.29
CA LEU A 28 1.44 6.55 8.90
C LEU A 28 2.39 5.92 7.88
N TYR A 29 2.68 4.65 8.02
CA TYR A 29 3.57 3.97 7.09
C TYR A 29 3.19 2.50 6.89
N LEU A 30 3.62 1.97 5.75
CA LEU A 30 3.54 0.55 5.40
C LEU A 30 4.93 0.08 5.02
N GLU A 31 5.34 -1.05 5.58
CA GLU A 31 6.59 -1.71 5.27
C GLU A 31 6.32 -2.97 4.44
N PHE A 32 7.02 -3.11 3.34
CA PHE A 32 6.97 -4.25 2.45
C PHE A 32 8.30 -4.99 2.49
N LYS A 33 8.23 -6.32 2.52
CA LYS A 33 9.39 -7.18 2.37
C LYS A 33 9.33 -7.87 1.01
N ARG A 34 10.36 -7.73 0.19
CA ARG A 34 10.49 -8.50 -1.06
C ARG A 34 10.90 -9.93 -0.73
N LYS A 35 10.14 -10.91 -1.23
CA LYS A 35 10.41 -12.33 -0.95
C LYS A 35 11.78 -12.79 -1.45
N GLU A 36 12.18 -12.31 -2.63
CA GLU A 36 13.35 -12.80 -3.35
C GLU A 36 14.67 -12.24 -2.82
N THR A 37 14.68 -10.99 -2.37
CA THR A 37 15.91 -10.27 -2.00
C THR A 37 16.00 -9.97 -0.50
N GLU A 38 14.95 -10.27 0.27
CA GLU A 38 14.80 -9.88 1.67
C GLU A 38 14.92 -8.37 1.95
N ASN A 39 14.90 -7.56 0.90
CA ASN A 39 14.96 -6.11 1.02
C ASN A 39 13.64 -5.53 1.50
N TYR A 40 13.74 -4.53 2.35
CA TYR A 40 12.60 -3.80 2.87
C TYR A 40 12.40 -2.50 2.10
N LEU A 41 11.13 -2.19 1.81
CA LEU A 41 10.67 -0.95 1.25
C LEU A 41 9.62 -0.38 2.18
N THR A 42 9.79 0.86 2.61
CA THR A 42 8.77 1.56 3.40
C THR A 42 8.22 2.73 2.62
N ILE A 43 6.91 2.85 2.60
CA ILE A 43 6.19 4.02 2.10
C ILE A 43 5.34 4.60 3.21
N GLY A 44 5.13 5.90 3.20
CA GLY A 44 4.35 6.52 4.27
C GLY A 44 3.92 7.95 3.98
N MET A 45 3.21 8.48 4.96
CA MET A 45 2.67 9.83 4.95
C MET A 45 2.90 10.49 6.31
N GLY A 46 3.41 11.72 6.29
CA GLY A 46 3.40 12.61 7.45
C GLY A 46 2.22 13.56 7.40
N ILE A 47 1.63 13.82 8.54
CA ILE A 47 0.49 14.71 8.68
C ILE A 47 0.78 15.65 9.84
N ARG A 48 0.65 16.95 9.60
CA ARG A 48 0.73 17.97 10.63
C ARG A 48 -0.62 18.66 10.77
N ALA A 49 -1.20 18.54 11.94
CA ALA A 49 -2.39 19.27 12.34
C ALA A 49 -2.01 20.49 13.17
N ARG A 50 -2.55 21.66 12.82
CA ARG A 50 -2.45 22.89 13.56
C ARG A 50 -3.84 23.44 13.83
N ARG A 51 -4.08 23.92 15.04
CA ARG A 51 -5.40 24.44 15.42
C ARG A 51 -5.83 25.58 14.50
N GLY A 52 -7.01 25.48 13.94
CA GLY A 52 -7.57 26.49 13.04
C GLY A 52 -6.92 26.58 11.65
N LYS A 53 -6.03 25.64 11.27
CA LYS A 53 -5.40 25.61 9.95
C LYS A 53 -5.70 24.32 9.21
N PRO A 54 -5.63 24.32 7.86
CA PRO A 54 -5.69 23.09 7.08
C PRO A 54 -4.57 22.12 7.47
N LEU A 55 -4.81 20.82 7.25
CA LEU A 55 -3.80 19.79 7.45
C LEU A 55 -2.68 19.92 6.42
N ASP A 56 -1.44 19.97 6.90
CA ASP A 56 -0.27 19.79 6.05
C ASP A 56 0.00 18.30 5.87
N LYS A 57 0.29 17.89 4.66
CA LYS A 57 0.58 16.50 4.31
C LYS A 57 1.82 16.44 3.44
N TRP A 58 2.63 15.44 3.69
CA TRP A 58 3.74 15.05 2.82
C TRP A 58 3.84 13.54 2.79
N TYR A 59 4.54 13.02 1.81
CA TYR A 59 4.66 11.59 1.59
C TYR A 59 6.14 11.22 1.52
N PHE A 60 6.47 9.98 1.82
CA PHE A 60 7.86 9.53 1.77
C PHE A 60 7.98 8.07 1.38
N SER A 61 9.16 7.74 0.89
CA SER A 61 9.60 6.37 0.69
C SER A 61 10.98 6.16 1.32
N LEU A 62 11.25 4.95 1.75
CA LEU A 62 12.54 4.49 2.25
C LEU A 62 12.87 3.20 1.52
N THR A 63 13.95 3.20 0.71
CA THR A 63 14.25 2.14 -0.25
C THR A 63 15.61 1.48 -0.04
N ASP A 64 16.37 1.95 0.96
CA ASP A 64 17.72 1.48 1.28
C ASP A 64 17.76 0.31 2.27
N GLY A 65 16.61 -0.29 2.56
CA GLY A 65 16.48 -1.42 3.47
C GLY A 65 16.38 -1.05 4.94
N ARG A 66 16.55 0.23 5.31
CA ARG A 66 16.31 0.66 6.70
C ARG A 66 14.87 0.44 7.09
N ARG A 67 14.65 0.04 8.34
CA ARG A 67 13.33 -0.28 8.87
C ARG A 67 12.91 0.71 9.95
N VAL A 68 11.67 1.16 9.87
CA VAL A 68 11.10 2.05 10.88
C VAL A 68 10.98 1.31 12.23
N GLY A 69 11.52 1.93 13.26
CA GLY A 69 11.52 1.37 14.61
C GLY A 69 12.71 0.44 14.93
N ALA A 70 13.58 0.15 13.94
CA ALA A 70 14.78 -0.65 14.14
C ALA A 70 16.05 0.21 13.94
N ASP A 71 16.25 0.66 12.72
CA ASP A 71 17.43 1.45 12.32
C ASP A 71 17.04 2.80 11.67
N PHE A 72 15.75 3.09 11.56
CA PHE A 72 15.21 4.36 11.13
C PHE A 72 14.06 4.79 12.05
N PHE A 73 14.14 5.99 12.63
CA PHE A 73 13.15 6.48 13.57
C PHE A 73 12.48 7.76 13.05
N LEU A 74 11.15 7.81 13.13
CA LEU A 74 10.31 8.95 12.74
C LEU A 74 10.18 10.00 13.87
N TYR A 75 11.00 9.87 14.90
CA TYR A 75 11.07 10.80 16.01
C TYR A 75 12.54 11.05 16.40
N LYS A 76 12.77 12.12 17.14
CA LYS A 76 14.02 12.42 17.81
C LYS A 76 13.78 12.35 19.32
N GLU A 77 14.77 11.88 20.05
CA GLU A 77 14.81 11.94 21.49
C GLU A 77 15.65 13.15 21.92
N THR A 78 14.99 14.06 22.63
CA THR A 78 15.65 15.12 23.37
C THR A 78 15.35 14.90 24.86
N ASN A 79 14.53 15.71 25.48
CA ASN A 79 13.96 15.39 26.81
C ASN A 79 12.69 14.54 26.68
N GLU A 80 12.03 14.61 25.54
CA GLU A 80 10.84 13.85 25.17
C GLU A 80 10.99 13.30 23.74
N LYS A 81 10.17 12.29 23.39
CA LYS A 81 10.08 11.81 22.01
C LYS A 81 9.28 12.81 21.19
N VAL A 82 9.96 13.51 20.30
CA VAL A 82 9.37 14.50 19.40
C VAL A 82 9.37 13.97 17.97
N THR A 83 8.19 13.91 17.35
CA THR A 83 8.02 13.49 15.97
C THR A 83 8.79 14.40 15.01
N LEU A 84 9.45 13.83 14.01
CA LEU A 84 10.20 14.59 13.03
C LEU A 84 9.29 15.54 12.25
N SER A 85 9.78 16.76 12.01
CA SER A 85 9.21 17.64 10.98
C SER A 85 9.54 17.09 9.58
N LYS A 86 8.86 17.61 8.55
CA LYS A 86 9.14 17.26 7.14
C LYS A 86 10.62 17.41 6.79
N LYS A 87 11.22 18.55 7.15
CA LYS A 87 12.63 18.84 6.84
C LYS A 87 13.60 17.92 7.57
N GLU A 88 13.31 17.59 8.82
CA GLU A 88 14.10 16.62 9.58
C GLU A 88 13.99 15.22 8.97
N LEU A 89 12.80 14.85 8.48
CA LEU A 89 12.60 13.60 7.76
C LEU A 89 13.41 13.57 6.46
N GLU A 90 13.36 14.63 5.64
CA GLU A 90 14.15 14.77 4.42
C GLU A 90 15.65 14.56 4.69
N ASN A 91 16.16 15.25 5.70
CA ASN A 91 17.57 15.13 6.10
C ASN A 91 17.93 13.71 6.56
N ARG A 92 17.03 13.04 7.28
CA ARG A 92 17.26 11.69 7.81
C ARG A 92 17.15 10.61 6.73
N ILE A 93 16.24 10.76 5.79
CA ILE A 93 16.11 9.88 4.62
C ILE A 93 17.36 10.02 3.73
N ALA A 94 17.78 11.26 3.46
CA ALA A 94 18.91 11.58 2.60
C ALA A 94 18.82 10.85 1.24
N ALA A 95 19.88 10.11 0.85
CA ALA A 95 19.91 9.34 -0.39
C ALA A 95 19.17 7.99 -0.32
N GLY A 96 18.68 7.59 0.85
CA GLY A 96 18.04 6.29 1.08
C GLY A 96 16.56 6.23 0.73
N GLY A 97 16.00 7.27 0.14
CA GLY A 97 14.60 7.35 -0.24
C GLY A 97 14.23 8.73 -0.79
N GLN A 98 12.96 9.07 -0.72
CA GLN A 98 12.44 10.33 -1.26
C GLN A 98 11.29 10.86 -0.44
N VAL A 99 11.15 12.19 -0.37
CA VAL A 99 9.99 12.89 0.19
C VAL A 99 9.24 13.61 -0.92
N PHE A 100 7.92 13.53 -0.89
CA PHE A 100 7.02 14.09 -1.90
C PHE A 100 6.07 15.09 -1.26
N ASP A 101 5.87 16.23 -1.90
CA ASP A 101 4.86 17.21 -1.51
C ASP A 101 3.49 16.93 -2.12
N ARG A 102 3.49 16.38 -3.32
CA ARG A 102 2.27 16.16 -4.11
C ARG A 102 1.88 14.68 -4.05
N GLN A 103 0.60 14.44 -3.77
CA GLN A 103 0.05 13.10 -3.75
C GLN A 103 0.18 12.40 -5.12
N ALA A 104 0.03 13.14 -6.22
CA ALA A 104 0.13 12.57 -7.56
C ALA A 104 1.51 11.97 -7.84
N ASP A 105 2.58 12.70 -7.51
CA ASP A 105 3.96 12.25 -7.71
C ASP A 105 4.25 11.01 -6.84
N TYR A 106 3.73 11.01 -5.60
CA TYR A 106 3.85 9.88 -4.70
C TYR A 106 3.09 8.64 -5.21
N MET A 107 1.87 8.82 -5.72
CA MET A 107 1.08 7.71 -6.29
C MET A 107 1.75 7.08 -7.51
N GLU A 108 2.28 7.90 -8.41
CA GLU A 108 3.05 7.42 -9.56
C GLU A 108 4.29 6.63 -9.12
N TYR A 109 5.01 7.14 -8.14
CA TYR A 109 6.17 6.47 -7.57
C TYR A 109 5.80 5.13 -6.93
N VAL A 110 4.76 5.09 -6.11
CA VAL A 110 4.29 3.87 -5.43
C VAL A 110 3.82 2.82 -6.44
N ASN A 111 3.06 3.24 -7.47
CA ASN A 111 2.68 2.33 -8.55
C ASN A 111 3.91 1.70 -9.19
N ARG A 112 4.87 2.49 -9.61
CA ARG A 112 6.08 2.01 -10.28
C ARG A 112 6.95 1.09 -9.41
N GLN A 113 7.02 1.36 -8.10
CA GLN A 113 7.90 0.61 -7.20
C GLN A 113 7.27 -0.67 -6.63
N ILE A 114 5.95 -0.71 -6.47
CA ILE A 114 5.27 -1.75 -5.71
C ILE A 114 4.26 -2.52 -6.56
N PHE A 115 3.35 -1.83 -7.25
CA PHE A 115 2.21 -2.46 -7.91
C PHE A 115 2.46 -2.78 -9.38
N GLY A 116 3.14 -1.90 -10.13
CA GLY A 116 3.54 -2.14 -11.51
C GLY A 116 2.39 -2.10 -12.53
N PHE A 117 1.29 -1.41 -12.22
CA PHE A 117 0.23 -1.16 -13.20
C PHE A 117 0.74 -0.27 -14.33
N ASP A 118 0.27 -0.50 -15.54
CA ASP A 118 0.70 0.23 -16.72
C ASP A 118 0.35 1.71 -16.64
N THR A 119 -0.79 2.03 -16.02
CA THR A 119 -1.26 3.41 -15.84
C THR A 119 -1.53 3.73 -14.37
N VAL A 120 -1.50 5.02 -14.03
CA VAL A 120 -1.88 5.51 -12.70
C VAL A 120 -3.38 5.37 -12.47
N GLU A 121 -4.15 5.39 -13.55
CA GLU A 121 -5.60 5.22 -13.54
C GLU A 121 -5.98 3.83 -13.04
N GLU A 122 -5.39 2.77 -13.57
CA GLU A 122 -5.59 1.38 -13.10
C GLU A 122 -5.21 1.22 -11.62
N TYR A 123 -4.11 1.83 -11.19
CA TYR A 123 -3.73 1.86 -9.78
C TYR A 123 -4.79 2.55 -8.90
N LYS A 124 -5.36 3.68 -9.36
CA LYS A 124 -6.44 4.36 -8.65
C LYS A 124 -7.70 3.51 -8.56
N GLU A 125 -8.09 2.85 -9.64
CA GLU A 125 -9.24 1.95 -9.68
C GLU A 125 -9.10 0.82 -8.65
N MET A 126 -7.91 0.21 -8.56
CA MET A 126 -7.62 -0.78 -7.52
C MET A 126 -7.77 -0.19 -6.12
N ILE A 127 -7.24 1.01 -5.86
CA ILE A 127 -7.35 1.66 -4.56
C ILE A 127 -8.82 1.96 -4.23
N ASP A 128 -9.60 2.45 -5.19
CA ASP A 128 -11.02 2.76 -5.00
C ASP A 128 -11.81 1.48 -4.70
N LEU A 129 -11.49 0.38 -5.37
CA LEU A 129 -12.07 -0.94 -5.06
C LEU A 129 -11.76 -1.36 -3.62
N LEU A 130 -10.51 -1.26 -3.19
CA LEU A 130 -10.11 -1.60 -1.81
C LEU A 130 -10.81 -0.71 -0.78
N ILE A 131 -11.02 0.58 -1.09
CA ILE A 131 -11.78 1.50 -0.25
C ILE A 131 -13.25 1.07 -0.16
N GLN A 132 -13.87 0.70 -1.28
CA GLN A 132 -15.25 0.21 -1.32
C GLN A 132 -15.42 -1.07 -0.49
N LEU A 133 -14.52 -2.05 -0.63
CA LEU A 133 -14.54 -3.28 0.14
C LEU A 133 -14.38 -3.06 1.64
N ARG A 134 -13.68 -2.00 2.04
CA ARG A 134 -13.46 -1.65 3.46
C ARG A 134 -14.65 -0.91 4.09
N THR A 135 -15.59 -0.38 3.32
CA THR A 135 -16.62 0.49 3.86
C THR A 135 -17.65 -0.32 4.66
N PRO A 136 -17.96 0.05 5.93
CA PRO A 136 -18.98 -0.63 6.73
C PRO A 136 -20.41 -0.58 6.15
N LYS A 137 -20.64 0.29 5.18
CA LYS A 137 -21.92 0.39 4.46
C LYS A 137 -22.21 -0.84 3.61
N LEU A 138 -21.21 -1.61 3.20
CA LEU A 138 -21.42 -2.90 2.55
C LEU A 138 -22.22 -3.88 3.43
N SER A 139 -22.15 -3.74 4.75
CA SER A 139 -22.87 -4.65 5.66
C SER A 139 -24.36 -4.32 5.80
N LYS A 140 -24.81 -3.11 5.46
CA LYS A 140 -26.23 -2.73 5.54
C LYS A 140 -26.99 -2.86 4.22
N ASP A 141 -26.29 -2.69 3.10
CA ASP A 141 -26.84 -2.82 1.75
C ASP A 141 -26.15 -3.93 0.95
N PHE A 142 -25.71 -4.98 1.66
CA PHE A 142 -25.01 -6.11 1.05
C PHE A 142 -25.92 -6.81 0.05
N LYS A 143 -25.75 -6.48 -1.22
CA LYS A 143 -26.29 -7.25 -2.34
C LYS A 143 -25.13 -8.08 -2.91
N PRO A 144 -25.18 -9.42 -2.81
CA PRO A 144 -24.13 -10.28 -3.37
C PRO A 144 -23.84 -10.01 -4.85
N SER A 145 -24.85 -9.56 -5.61
CA SER A 145 -24.70 -9.15 -7.01
C SER A 145 -23.71 -7.99 -7.20
N VAL A 146 -23.73 -6.96 -6.34
CA VAL A 146 -22.84 -5.80 -6.45
C VAL A 146 -21.37 -6.20 -6.26
N ILE A 147 -21.08 -7.13 -5.34
CA ILE A 147 -19.72 -7.66 -5.17
C ILE A 147 -19.31 -8.50 -6.38
N ASN A 148 -20.22 -9.31 -6.90
CA ASN A 148 -19.94 -10.11 -8.08
C ASN A 148 -19.64 -9.21 -9.29
N ASP A 149 -20.41 -8.14 -9.47
CA ASP A 149 -20.19 -7.17 -10.54
C ASP A 149 -18.84 -6.45 -10.37
N ILE A 150 -18.52 -5.96 -9.16
CA ILE A 150 -17.24 -5.32 -8.84
C ILE A 150 -16.06 -6.28 -9.04
N LEU A 151 -16.18 -7.53 -8.62
CA LEU A 151 -15.14 -8.55 -8.82
C LEU A 151 -15.02 -8.95 -10.29
N SER A 152 -16.13 -9.06 -11.02
CA SER A 152 -16.13 -9.39 -12.44
C SER A 152 -15.53 -8.28 -13.30
N ASP A 153 -15.80 -7.02 -12.97
CA ASP A 153 -15.22 -5.86 -13.65
C ASP A 153 -13.72 -5.67 -13.32
N SER A 154 -13.31 -6.10 -12.13
CA SER A 154 -11.92 -5.95 -11.64
C SER A 154 -11.03 -7.13 -12.01
N LEU A 155 -11.60 -8.31 -12.19
CA LEU A 155 -10.93 -9.49 -12.69
C LEU A 155 -11.08 -9.47 -14.22
N GLN A 156 -10.08 -8.94 -14.91
CA GLN A 156 -9.99 -9.18 -16.35
C GLN A 156 -10.07 -10.69 -16.58
N PRO A 157 -10.92 -11.15 -17.48
CA PRO A 157 -10.94 -12.56 -17.84
C PRO A 157 -9.51 -12.93 -18.27
N LEU A 158 -8.96 -13.98 -17.63
CA LEU A 158 -7.69 -14.56 -18.03
C LEU A 158 -7.78 -14.80 -19.54
N SER A 159 -6.89 -14.19 -20.30
CA SER A 159 -6.82 -14.41 -21.74
C SER A 159 -6.38 -15.85 -22.01
N ASP A 160 -6.72 -16.38 -23.16
CA ASP A 160 -6.24 -17.72 -23.57
C ASP A 160 -4.70 -17.81 -23.53
N ASP A 161 -4.02 -16.67 -23.74
CA ASP A 161 -2.56 -16.57 -23.66
C ASP A 161 -2.03 -16.70 -22.22
N ASP A 162 -2.78 -16.23 -21.24
CA ASP A 162 -2.43 -16.41 -19.80
C ASP A 162 -2.64 -17.86 -19.32
N LEU A 163 -3.52 -18.59 -19.97
CA LEU A 163 -3.81 -19.99 -19.65
C LEU A 163 -2.88 -20.99 -20.36
N ARG A 164 -2.23 -20.59 -21.46
CA ARG A 164 -1.31 -21.44 -22.23
C ARG A 164 -0.21 -22.07 -21.38
N PRO A 165 0.53 -21.32 -20.53
CA PRO A 165 1.58 -21.94 -19.71
C PRO A 165 1.06 -23.00 -18.75
N MET A 166 -0.17 -22.85 -18.24
CA MET A 166 -0.82 -23.86 -17.41
C MET A 166 -1.26 -25.09 -18.22
N SER A 167 -1.83 -24.89 -19.41
CA SER A 167 -2.20 -25.95 -20.32
C SER A 167 -0.99 -26.79 -20.75
N ASP A 168 0.09 -26.13 -21.15
CA ASP A 168 1.35 -26.78 -21.51
C ASP A 168 1.99 -27.55 -20.35
N ALA A 169 1.88 -27.02 -19.13
CA ALA A 169 2.37 -27.70 -17.92
C ALA A 169 1.56 -28.97 -17.61
N ILE A 170 0.25 -28.95 -17.79
CA ILE A 170 -0.64 -30.11 -17.60
C ILE A 170 -0.37 -31.19 -18.66
N GLU A 171 -0.26 -30.80 -19.96
CA GLU A 171 0.09 -31.72 -21.02
C GLU A 171 1.45 -32.39 -20.81
N ASN A 172 2.45 -31.63 -20.37
CA ASN A 172 3.77 -32.19 -20.04
C ASN A 172 3.73 -33.15 -18.85
N MET A 173 2.90 -32.89 -17.83
CA MET A 173 2.70 -33.82 -16.71
C MET A 173 2.01 -35.10 -17.15
N ASP A 174 1.01 -35.02 -18.03
CA ASP A 174 0.32 -36.20 -18.57
C ASP A 174 1.25 -37.06 -19.43
N GLN A 175 2.08 -36.41 -20.30
CA GLN A 175 3.10 -37.15 -21.07
C GLN A 175 4.16 -37.80 -20.18
N MET A 176 4.62 -37.15 -19.12
CA MET A 176 5.55 -37.75 -18.16
C MET A 176 4.91 -38.96 -17.46
N THR A 177 3.65 -38.84 -17.09
CA THR A 177 2.91 -39.92 -16.44
C THR A 177 2.72 -41.13 -17.36
N MET A 178 2.41 -40.91 -18.64
CA MET A 178 2.31 -41.98 -19.63
C MET A 178 3.66 -42.65 -19.90
N ASN A 179 4.74 -41.84 -20.00
CA ASN A 179 6.09 -42.39 -20.18
C ASN A 179 6.57 -43.21 -18.98
N LEU A 180 6.19 -42.84 -17.77
CA LEU A 180 6.48 -43.63 -16.55
C LEU A 180 5.68 -44.95 -16.51
N LYS A 181 4.42 -44.94 -16.96
CA LYS A 181 3.62 -46.13 -17.07
C LYS A 181 4.19 -47.13 -18.10
N SER A 182 4.51 -46.68 -19.31
CA SER A 182 5.07 -47.55 -20.36
C SER A 182 6.44 -48.13 -19.98
N ARG A 183 7.26 -47.42 -19.23
CA ARG A 183 8.55 -47.93 -18.71
C ARG A 183 8.36 -48.97 -17.59
N ARG A 184 7.27 -48.86 -16.81
CA ARG A 184 6.93 -49.87 -15.78
C ARG A 184 6.38 -51.15 -16.35
N GLU A 185 5.68 -51.10 -17.49
CA GLU A 185 5.12 -52.26 -18.18
C GLU A 185 6.15 -52.98 -19.04
N ALA A 186 7.31 -52.38 -19.30
CA ALA A 186 8.41 -52.95 -20.08
C ALA A 186 9.55 -53.59 -19.23
N GLN A 187 9.37 -53.66 -17.92
CA GLN A 187 10.21 -54.39 -16.96
C GLN A 187 9.46 -55.64 -16.45
#